data_a753483568c5095e152e45ddcee17bfc
#
_entry.id   a753483568c5095e152e45ddcee17bfc
#
_cell.length_a   1.000
_cell.length_b   1.000
_cell.length_c   1.000
_cell.angle_alpha   90.00
_cell.angle_beta   90.00
_cell.angle_gamma   90.00
#
_symmetry.space_group_name_H-M   'P 1'
#
loop_
_entity.id
_entity.type
_entity.pdbx_description
1 polymer ?
#
loop_
_entity_poly.entity_id
_entity_poly.type
_entity_poly.pdbx_seq_one_letter_code
_entity_poly.pdbx_strand_id
1 'polypeptide(L)'
;MTTRVAVRKTYKLFIGGKFPRSESGRTYQVQDSNVALASRKDLRDAVVAARAAVKGWSGATAYNRGQILYRVAEMLEGRREQFVALGEPAAEVDAAIDRWVWYAGWSDKLPQVYGGVNPVAGPYFNLSTPEPTGVVGVVAPAEPSLLGLVSVVAPVIVSGNTAVALASPTRPLAAVTLAEVLATSDLPAGVVNVLTGRIAETAPWLASHLDVDALDLTGVADPQLTVELEQSAAGNLKRVLRPAVGSVDWLADPGTRRMTTFLETKTVWHPKGS
;
A
#
# COMPACT_ATOMS: atom_id res chain seq x y z
N MET A 1 3.53 -4.05 -48.29
CA MET A 1 3.63 -4.59 -46.93
C MET A 1 2.50 -3.98 -46.11
N THR A 2 1.55 -4.76 -45.68
CA THR A 2 0.45 -4.29 -44.81
C THR A 2 1.04 -3.96 -43.44
N THR A 3 1.00 -2.70 -43.04
CA THR A 3 1.46 -2.26 -41.71
C THR A 3 0.59 -2.92 -40.65
N ARG A 4 1.19 -3.66 -39.72
CA ARG A 4 0.45 -4.29 -38.62
C ARG A 4 -0.27 -3.22 -37.79
N VAL A 5 -1.53 -3.46 -37.46
CA VAL A 5 -2.31 -2.57 -36.60
C VAL A 5 -1.72 -2.60 -35.19
N ALA A 6 -1.42 -1.44 -34.64
CA ALA A 6 -0.96 -1.31 -33.26
C ALA A 6 -2.12 -1.55 -32.28
N VAL A 7 -2.01 -2.57 -31.43
CA VAL A 7 -2.96 -2.84 -30.37
C VAL A 7 -2.45 -2.17 -29.09
N ARG A 8 -3.18 -1.15 -28.61
CA ARG A 8 -2.81 -0.39 -27.42
C ARG A 8 -3.39 -1.03 -26.16
N LYS A 9 -2.59 -1.09 -25.09
CA LYS A 9 -3.02 -1.53 -23.77
C LYS A 9 -3.91 -0.46 -23.13
N THR A 10 -5.01 -0.88 -22.49
CA THR A 10 -5.79 -0.03 -21.56
C THR A 10 -5.38 -0.36 -20.15
N TYR A 11 -4.89 0.63 -19.41
CA TYR A 11 -4.51 0.47 -18.01
C TYR A 11 -5.75 0.60 -17.13
N LYS A 12 -6.09 -0.51 -16.48
CA LYS A 12 -7.30 -0.65 -15.66
C LYS A 12 -6.99 -0.43 -14.18
N LEU A 13 -8.03 -0.35 -13.35
CA LEU A 13 -7.89 -0.40 -11.90
C LEU A 13 -7.47 -1.80 -11.46
N PHE A 14 -6.97 -1.93 -10.23
CA PHE A 14 -6.73 -3.22 -9.60
C PHE A 14 -7.52 -3.29 -8.29
N ILE A 15 -8.56 -4.10 -8.25
CA ILE A 15 -9.49 -4.20 -7.11
C ILE A 15 -9.80 -5.67 -6.86
N GLY A 16 -9.58 -6.13 -5.63
CA GLY A 16 -9.92 -7.50 -5.24
C GLY A 16 -9.23 -8.56 -6.08
N GLY A 17 -7.96 -8.34 -6.48
CA GLY A 17 -7.19 -9.26 -7.33
C GLY A 17 -7.59 -9.25 -8.81
N LYS A 18 -8.46 -8.33 -9.24
CA LYS A 18 -8.97 -8.25 -10.62
C LYS A 18 -8.65 -6.89 -11.25
N PHE A 19 -8.73 -6.84 -12.57
CA PHE A 19 -8.49 -5.62 -13.35
C PHE A 19 -9.80 -5.08 -13.97
N PRO A 20 -10.71 -4.49 -13.18
CA PRO A 20 -11.92 -3.88 -13.73
C PRO A 20 -11.59 -2.58 -14.45
N ARG A 21 -12.46 -2.19 -15.39
CA ARG A 21 -12.56 -0.81 -15.84
C ARG A 21 -13.21 0.01 -14.74
N SER A 22 -13.02 1.35 -14.76
CA SER A 22 -13.82 2.22 -13.91
C SER A 22 -15.31 1.98 -14.17
N GLU A 23 -16.11 1.93 -13.13
CA GLU A 23 -17.56 1.78 -13.22
C GLU A 23 -18.20 2.90 -14.06
N SER A 24 -17.63 4.11 -13.99
CA SER A 24 -18.06 5.24 -14.80
C SER A 24 -17.69 5.12 -16.28
N GLY A 25 -16.84 4.15 -16.66
CA GLY A 25 -16.28 4.01 -17.99
C GLY A 25 -15.29 5.11 -18.39
N ARG A 26 -15.04 6.10 -17.51
CA ARG A 26 -14.15 7.24 -17.80
C ARG A 26 -12.69 6.83 -17.77
N THR A 27 -11.92 7.46 -18.66
CA THR A 27 -10.47 7.31 -18.73
C THR A 27 -9.83 8.69 -18.87
N TYR A 28 -8.54 8.76 -18.60
CA TYR A 28 -7.69 9.90 -18.93
C TYR A 28 -6.46 9.43 -19.71
N GLN A 29 -5.83 10.35 -20.40
CA GLN A 29 -4.68 10.06 -21.24
C GLN A 29 -3.39 10.33 -20.48
N VAL A 30 -2.48 9.37 -20.53
CA VAL A 30 -1.09 9.54 -20.07
C VAL A 30 -0.20 9.01 -21.17
N GLN A 31 0.63 9.88 -21.74
CA GLN A 31 1.35 9.58 -22.97
C GLN A 31 0.35 9.09 -24.04
N ASP A 32 0.63 7.97 -24.70
CA ASP A 32 -0.26 7.37 -25.69
C ASP A 32 -1.22 6.30 -25.12
N SER A 33 -1.42 6.27 -23.81
CA SER A 33 -2.16 5.21 -23.13
C SER A 33 -3.44 5.72 -22.49
N ASN A 34 -4.51 4.92 -22.58
CA ASN A 34 -5.74 5.13 -21.84
C ASN A 34 -5.60 4.53 -20.43
N VAL A 35 -5.83 5.34 -19.41
CA VAL A 35 -5.79 4.95 -18.00
C VAL A 35 -7.17 5.12 -17.40
N ALA A 36 -7.64 4.16 -16.62
CA ALA A 36 -8.92 4.25 -15.95
C ALA A 36 -8.95 5.43 -14.98
N LEU A 37 -10.03 6.21 -15.00
CA LEU A 37 -10.28 7.29 -14.04
C LEU A 37 -11.22 6.76 -12.96
N ALA A 38 -10.66 6.46 -11.78
CA ALA A 38 -11.43 5.91 -10.67
C ALA A 38 -12.56 6.85 -10.23
N SER A 39 -13.71 6.26 -9.94
CA SER A 39 -14.88 6.93 -9.38
C SER A 39 -14.99 6.68 -7.87
N ARG A 40 -15.91 7.38 -7.21
CA ARG A 40 -16.28 7.11 -5.82
C ARG A 40 -16.71 5.66 -5.58
N LYS A 41 -17.41 5.06 -6.54
CA LYS A 41 -17.88 3.68 -6.43
C LYS A 41 -16.72 2.68 -6.55
N ASP A 42 -15.78 2.93 -7.46
CA ASP A 42 -14.56 2.11 -7.55
C ASP A 42 -13.77 2.13 -6.24
N LEU A 43 -13.67 3.32 -5.61
CA LEU A 43 -13.01 3.46 -4.32
C LEU A 43 -13.74 2.67 -3.23
N ARG A 44 -15.07 2.78 -3.15
CA ARG A 44 -15.87 1.98 -2.21
C ARG A 44 -15.65 0.48 -2.42
N ASP A 45 -15.66 0.01 -3.66
CA ASP A 45 -15.47 -1.39 -3.99
C ASP A 45 -14.04 -1.87 -3.63
N ALA A 46 -13.03 -1.00 -3.77
CA ALA A 46 -11.66 -1.26 -3.31
C ALA A 46 -11.56 -1.36 -1.78
N VAL A 47 -12.24 -0.48 -1.04
CA VAL A 47 -12.28 -0.53 0.43
C VAL A 47 -13.02 -1.79 0.91
N VAL A 48 -14.13 -2.15 0.28
CA VAL A 48 -14.85 -3.40 0.59
C VAL A 48 -13.94 -4.62 0.38
N ALA A 49 -13.21 -4.67 -0.74
CA ALA A 49 -12.27 -5.75 -1.02
C ALA A 49 -11.12 -5.79 0.01
N ALA A 50 -10.57 -4.63 0.36
CA ALA A 50 -9.52 -4.51 1.37
C ALA A 50 -10.02 -4.98 2.74
N ARG A 51 -11.20 -4.52 3.18
CA ARG A 51 -11.80 -4.93 4.46
C ARG A 51 -12.05 -6.43 4.54
N ALA A 52 -12.54 -7.03 3.47
CA ALA A 52 -12.76 -8.49 3.40
C ALA A 52 -11.46 -9.28 3.54
N ALA A 53 -10.32 -8.74 3.05
CA ALA A 53 -9.02 -9.40 3.11
C ALA A 53 -8.33 -9.27 4.48
N VAL A 54 -8.66 -8.28 5.32
CA VAL A 54 -7.97 -8.00 6.60
C VAL A 54 -7.84 -9.26 7.46
N LYS A 55 -8.93 -9.96 7.74
CA LYS A 55 -8.92 -11.13 8.64
C LYS A 55 -7.99 -12.24 8.15
N GLY A 56 -8.02 -12.55 6.87
CA GLY A 56 -7.17 -13.59 6.28
C GLY A 56 -5.70 -13.20 6.27
N TRP A 57 -5.42 -11.95 5.90
CA TRP A 57 -4.06 -11.44 5.79
C TRP A 57 -3.40 -11.21 7.15
N SER A 58 -4.08 -10.59 8.10
CA SER A 58 -3.57 -10.39 9.47
C SER A 58 -3.39 -11.72 10.22
N GLY A 59 -4.25 -12.70 9.95
CA GLY A 59 -4.16 -14.05 10.53
C GLY A 59 -3.13 -14.97 9.87
N ALA A 60 -2.57 -14.59 8.71
CA ALA A 60 -1.47 -15.34 8.11
C ALA A 60 -0.21 -15.24 9.01
N THR A 61 0.57 -16.32 9.06
CA THR A 61 1.82 -16.28 9.82
C THR A 61 2.75 -15.22 9.25
N ALA A 62 3.54 -14.60 10.12
CA ALA A 62 4.55 -13.62 9.72
C ALA A 62 5.50 -14.17 8.65
N TYR A 63 5.93 -15.43 8.82
CA TYR A 63 6.76 -16.13 7.85
C TYR A 63 6.10 -16.23 6.47
N ASN A 64 4.83 -16.63 6.41
CA ASN A 64 4.11 -16.73 5.14
C ASN A 64 3.95 -15.37 4.45
N ARG A 65 3.65 -14.31 5.23
CA ARG A 65 3.63 -12.94 4.67
C ARG A 65 4.98 -12.56 4.08
N GLY A 66 6.08 -12.86 4.78
CA GLY A 66 7.44 -12.62 4.28
C GLY A 66 7.75 -13.34 2.98
N GLN A 67 7.35 -14.62 2.86
CA GLN A 67 7.52 -15.39 1.63
C GLN A 67 6.75 -14.78 0.45
N ILE A 68 5.51 -14.32 0.67
CA ILE A 68 4.70 -13.67 -0.36
C ILE A 68 5.34 -12.35 -0.80
N LEU A 69 5.83 -11.53 0.14
CA LEU A 69 6.51 -10.27 -0.19
C LEU A 69 7.82 -10.54 -0.97
N TYR A 70 8.58 -11.57 -0.59
CA TYR A 70 9.76 -11.99 -1.34
C TYR A 70 9.38 -12.46 -2.76
N ARG A 71 8.27 -13.19 -2.89
CA ARG A 71 7.75 -13.58 -4.21
C ARG A 71 7.38 -12.37 -5.07
N VAL A 72 6.89 -11.28 -4.47
CA VAL A 72 6.67 -10.02 -5.21
C VAL A 72 8.00 -9.49 -5.77
N ALA A 73 9.09 -9.51 -4.98
CA ALA A 73 10.41 -9.10 -5.45
C ALA A 73 10.89 -9.96 -6.62
N GLU A 74 10.76 -11.28 -6.55
CA GLU A 74 11.12 -12.21 -7.65
C GLU A 74 10.34 -11.91 -8.93
N MET A 75 9.02 -11.69 -8.81
CA MET A 75 8.18 -11.40 -9.97
C MET A 75 8.44 -10.01 -10.55
N LEU A 76 8.82 -9.04 -9.72
CA LEU A 76 9.22 -7.71 -10.15
C LEU A 76 10.58 -7.76 -10.87
N GLU A 77 11.56 -8.49 -10.33
CA GLU A 77 12.86 -8.75 -10.96
C GLU A 77 12.68 -9.32 -12.38
N GLY A 78 11.84 -10.35 -12.53
CA GLY A 78 11.55 -10.96 -13.82
C GLY A 78 10.90 -10.00 -14.84
N ARG A 79 10.38 -8.85 -14.39
CA ARG A 79 9.76 -7.81 -15.23
C ARG A 79 10.50 -6.49 -15.24
N ARG A 80 11.72 -6.45 -14.70
CA ARG A 80 12.55 -5.24 -14.56
C ARG A 80 12.58 -4.41 -15.84
N GLU A 81 12.91 -5.03 -16.97
CA GLU A 81 13.01 -4.35 -18.27
C GLU A 81 11.67 -3.74 -18.74
N GLN A 82 10.55 -4.31 -18.33
CA GLN A 82 9.24 -3.75 -18.64
C GLN A 82 9.03 -2.40 -17.92
N PHE A 83 9.49 -2.24 -16.70
CA PHE A 83 9.41 -0.98 -15.95
C PHE A 83 10.35 0.07 -16.52
N VAL A 84 11.56 -0.32 -16.88
CA VAL A 84 12.51 0.57 -17.56
C VAL A 84 11.93 1.06 -18.89
N ALA A 85 11.28 0.18 -19.65
CA ALA A 85 10.62 0.56 -20.91
C ALA A 85 9.40 1.50 -20.70
N LEU A 86 8.80 1.54 -19.52
CA LEU A 86 7.77 2.51 -19.13
C LEU A 86 8.36 3.88 -18.72
N GLY A 87 9.69 3.99 -18.71
CA GLY A 87 10.40 5.22 -18.36
C GLY A 87 10.76 5.33 -16.86
N GLU A 88 10.66 4.23 -16.09
CA GLU A 88 11.18 4.22 -14.72
C GLU A 88 12.72 4.14 -14.76
N PRO A 89 13.45 4.96 -13.98
CA PRO A 89 14.90 4.87 -13.90
C PRO A 89 15.34 3.48 -13.40
N ALA A 90 16.32 2.86 -14.07
CA ALA A 90 16.78 1.52 -13.73
C ALA A 90 17.16 1.37 -12.24
N ALA A 91 17.87 2.37 -11.69
CA ALA A 91 18.26 2.38 -10.28
C ALA A 91 17.05 2.43 -9.32
N GLU A 92 15.96 3.08 -9.70
CA GLU A 92 14.73 3.11 -8.90
C GLU A 92 13.96 1.79 -8.99
N VAL A 93 14.01 1.12 -10.15
CA VAL A 93 13.44 -0.24 -10.29
C VAL A 93 14.21 -1.22 -9.41
N ASP A 94 15.54 -1.19 -9.45
CA ASP A 94 16.40 -2.03 -8.62
C ASP A 94 16.15 -1.76 -7.12
N ALA A 95 16.07 -0.50 -6.72
CA ALA A 95 15.74 -0.11 -5.35
C ALA A 95 14.32 -0.54 -4.92
N ALA A 96 13.36 -0.58 -5.85
CA ALA A 96 12.01 -1.06 -5.56
C ALA A 96 11.99 -2.57 -5.31
N ILE A 97 12.80 -3.35 -6.04
CA ILE A 97 12.99 -4.79 -5.82
C ILE A 97 13.63 -5.02 -4.45
N ASP A 98 14.75 -4.35 -4.16
CA ASP A 98 15.44 -4.43 -2.88
C ASP A 98 14.52 -4.04 -1.71
N ARG A 99 13.63 -3.07 -1.94
CA ARG A 99 12.65 -2.61 -0.95
C ARG A 99 11.64 -3.70 -0.58
N TRP A 100 11.17 -4.47 -1.54
CA TRP A 100 10.32 -5.63 -1.27
C TRP A 100 11.07 -6.70 -0.46
N VAL A 101 12.32 -6.99 -0.81
CA VAL A 101 13.18 -7.94 -0.06
C VAL A 101 13.40 -7.45 1.38
N TRP A 102 13.69 -6.16 1.55
CA TRP A 102 13.92 -5.56 2.86
C TRP A 102 12.68 -5.72 3.77
N TYR A 103 11.48 -5.37 3.27
CA TYR A 103 10.26 -5.53 4.03
C TYR A 103 9.88 -6.99 4.26
N ALA A 104 10.13 -7.88 3.30
CA ALA A 104 9.94 -9.33 3.50
C ALA A 104 10.75 -9.83 4.71
N GLY A 105 12.00 -9.36 4.85
CA GLY A 105 12.87 -9.67 5.97
C GLY A 105 12.43 -9.10 7.33
N TRP A 106 11.49 -8.16 7.36
CA TRP A 106 10.94 -7.61 8.60
C TRP A 106 9.70 -8.33 9.11
N SER A 107 9.08 -9.17 8.31
CA SER A 107 7.77 -9.76 8.61
C SER A 107 7.74 -10.49 9.97
N ASP A 108 8.74 -11.31 10.26
CA ASP A 108 8.87 -12.09 11.50
C ASP A 108 9.59 -11.33 12.63
N LYS A 109 10.26 -10.22 12.31
CA LYS A 109 10.98 -9.40 13.29
C LYS A 109 10.08 -8.39 14.02
N LEU A 110 8.98 -7.96 13.38
CA LEU A 110 8.09 -6.97 13.97
C LEU A 110 7.61 -7.31 15.39
N PRO A 111 7.09 -8.52 15.68
CA PRO A 111 6.68 -8.88 17.04
C PRO A 111 7.83 -8.95 18.02
N GLN A 112 9.04 -9.28 17.57
CA GLN A 112 10.21 -9.40 18.42
C GLN A 112 10.80 -8.03 18.78
N VAL A 113 10.77 -7.08 17.86
CA VAL A 113 11.37 -5.74 18.04
C VAL A 113 10.39 -4.79 18.73
N TYR A 114 9.10 -4.86 18.40
CA TYR A 114 8.06 -3.94 18.88
C TYR A 114 7.08 -4.57 19.87
N GLY A 115 7.24 -5.84 20.19
CA GLY A 115 6.55 -6.53 21.26
C GLY A 115 7.49 -6.82 22.44
N GLY A 116 6.93 -7.27 23.55
CA GLY A 116 7.74 -7.63 24.70
C GLY A 116 6.94 -7.95 25.95
N VAL A 117 7.64 -8.45 26.95
CA VAL A 117 7.11 -8.69 28.29
C VAL A 117 7.33 -7.43 29.13
N ASN A 118 6.24 -6.89 29.67
CA ASN A 118 6.29 -5.69 30.50
C ASN A 118 6.52 -6.07 31.96
N PRO A 119 7.38 -5.36 32.71
CA PRO A 119 7.53 -5.57 34.14
C PRO A 119 6.28 -5.09 34.88
N VAL A 120 5.74 -5.92 35.74
CA VAL A 120 4.55 -5.61 36.56
C VAL A 120 4.74 -6.06 38.00
N ALA A 121 4.20 -5.28 38.94
CA ALA A 121 4.19 -5.62 40.36
C ALA A 121 2.98 -6.56 40.61
N GLY A 122 3.21 -7.87 40.62
CA GLY A 122 2.16 -8.86 40.88
C GLY A 122 2.34 -10.16 40.10
N PRO A 123 1.52 -11.17 40.38
CA PRO A 123 1.66 -12.50 39.80
C PRO A 123 1.03 -12.57 38.39
N TYR A 124 1.54 -11.76 37.48
CA TYR A 124 1.03 -11.72 36.08
C TYR A 124 2.17 -11.81 35.09
N PHE A 125 1.90 -12.44 33.96
CA PHE A 125 2.58 -12.17 32.70
C PHE A 125 1.84 -11.04 31.99
N ASN A 126 2.56 -9.96 31.71
CA ASN A 126 2.04 -8.86 30.91
C ASN A 126 2.80 -8.84 29.58
N LEU A 127 2.09 -9.08 28.50
CA LEU A 127 2.69 -9.18 27.16
C LEU A 127 2.06 -8.16 26.24
N SER A 128 2.89 -7.34 25.61
CA SER A 128 2.49 -6.43 24.54
C SER A 128 2.91 -6.99 23.18
N THR A 129 2.00 -6.98 22.22
CA THR A 129 2.25 -7.40 20.83
C THR A 129 1.74 -6.34 19.86
N PRO A 130 2.46 -6.07 18.75
CA PRO A 130 1.94 -5.24 17.68
C PRO A 130 0.87 -6.00 16.88
N GLU A 131 -0.25 -5.33 16.60
CA GLU A 131 -1.33 -5.83 15.74
C GLU A 131 -1.60 -4.81 14.61
N PRO A 132 -2.03 -5.25 13.42
CA PRO A 132 -2.36 -4.33 12.33
C PRO A 132 -3.57 -3.48 12.66
N THR A 133 -3.56 -2.21 12.24
CA THR A 133 -4.68 -1.28 12.39
C THR A 133 -5.89 -1.72 11.55
N GLY A 134 -5.66 -2.28 10.34
CA GLY A 134 -6.71 -2.75 9.44
C GLY A 134 -6.53 -2.31 7.98
N VAL A 135 -7.45 -1.50 7.46
CA VAL A 135 -7.40 -0.97 6.09
C VAL A 135 -6.68 0.38 6.09
N VAL A 136 -5.63 0.50 5.32
CA VAL A 136 -4.86 1.74 5.17
C VAL A 136 -5.12 2.34 3.79
N GLY A 137 -5.62 3.56 3.75
CA GLY A 137 -5.67 4.38 2.56
C GLY A 137 -4.31 5.01 2.31
N VAL A 138 -3.77 4.86 1.09
CA VAL A 138 -2.43 5.32 0.75
C VAL A 138 -2.50 6.27 -0.42
N VAL A 139 -1.97 7.47 -0.27
CA VAL A 139 -1.71 8.39 -1.37
C VAL A 139 -0.24 8.26 -1.74
N ALA A 140 0.04 7.60 -2.86
CA ALA A 140 1.41 7.37 -3.31
C ALA A 140 2.05 8.67 -3.82
N PRO A 141 3.37 8.84 -3.67
CA PRO A 141 4.10 9.97 -4.25
C PRO A 141 3.89 10.06 -5.76
N ALA A 142 3.90 11.28 -6.28
CA ALA A 142 3.87 11.49 -7.72
C ALA A 142 5.17 10.99 -8.37
N GLU A 143 6.29 11.27 -7.70
CA GLU A 143 7.65 10.84 -8.07
C GLU A 143 8.43 10.47 -6.79
N PRO A 144 9.25 9.41 -6.86
CA PRO A 144 9.35 8.39 -7.91
C PRO A 144 8.10 7.50 -7.95
N SER A 145 7.60 7.20 -9.14
CA SER A 145 6.27 6.56 -9.26
C SER A 145 6.25 5.08 -8.82
N LEU A 146 7.25 4.29 -9.21
CA LEU A 146 7.36 2.89 -8.80
C LEU A 146 7.93 2.75 -7.39
N LEU A 147 9.14 3.27 -7.18
CA LEU A 147 9.83 3.16 -5.88
C LEU A 147 9.03 3.81 -4.75
N GLY A 148 8.42 4.97 -5.01
CA GLY A 148 7.56 5.66 -4.05
C GLY A 148 6.33 4.83 -3.69
N LEU A 149 5.64 4.26 -4.68
CA LEU A 149 4.49 3.39 -4.44
C LEU A 149 4.87 2.15 -3.62
N VAL A 150 5.97 1.47 -3.98
CA VAL A 150 6.48 0.33 -3.22
C VAL A 150 6.81 0.73 -1.78
N SER A 151 7.46 1.88 -1.61
CA SER A 151 7.89 2.39 -0.30
C SER A 151 6.75 2.77 0.64
N VAL A 152 5.54 2.99 0.14
CA VAL A 152 4.35 3.28 0.96
C VAL A 152 3.39 2.08 1.08
N VAL A 153 3.42 1.12 0.15
CA VAL A 153 2.54 -0.06 0.18
C VAL A 153 3.18 -1.24 0.92
N ALA A 154 4.44 -1.55 0.66
CA ALA A 154 5.12 -2.69 1.28
C ALA A 154 5.14 -2.64 2.83
N PRO A 155 5.44 -1.49 3.48
CA PRO A 155 5.40 -1.38 4.94
C PRO A 155 4.00 -1.56 5.54
N VAL A 156 2.95 -1.20 4.80
CA VAL A 156 1.56 -1.40 5.21
C VAL A 156 1.22 -2.88 5.24
N ILE A 157 1.53 -3.61 4.16
CA ILE A 157 1.08 -5.01 4.07
C ILE A 157 1.96 -5.99 4.84
N VAL A 158 3.27 -5.71 5.03
CA VAL A 158 4.14 -6.58 5.83
C VAL A 158 3.66 -6.67 7.28
N SER A 159 3.11 -5.59 7.82
CA SER A 159 2.57 -5.51 9.18
C SER A 159 1.21 -6.20 9.35
N GLY A 160 0.63 -6.76 8.27
CA GLY A 160 -0.66 -7.46 8.30
C GLY A 160 -1.87 -6.57 7.97
N ASN A 161 -1.65 -5.30 7.64
CA ASN A 161 -2.67 -4.40 7.12
C ASN A 161 -2.98 -4.70 5.65
N THR A 162 -4.09 -4.17 5.16
CA THR A 162 -4.44 -4.12 3.73
C THR A 162 -4.38 -2.69 3.22
N ALA A 163 -4.16 -2.51 1.91
CA ALA A 163 -3.95 -1.21 1.30
C ALA A 163 -4.96 -0.89 0.20
N VAL A 164 -5.45 0.35 0.19
CA VAL A 164 -6.11 0.99 -0.94
C VAL A 164 -5.22 2.16 -1.38
N ALA A 165 -4.47 1.96 -2.45
CA ALA A 165 -3.48 2.91 -2.93
C ALA A 165 -4.00 3.76 -4.09
N LEU A 166 -3.93 5.07 -3.94
CA LEU A 166 -4.08 6.05 -5.02
C LEU A 166 -2.72 6.25 -5.67
N ALA A 167 -2.58 5.79 -6.91
CA ALA A 167 -1.34 5.86 -7.67
C ALA A 167 -1.02 7.30 -8.13
N SER A 168 0.23 7.53 -8.51
CA SER A 168 0.65 8.79 -9.15
C SER A 168 -0.30 9.14 -10.30
N PRO A 169 -0.90 10.34 -10.30
CA PRO A 169 -1.81 10.74 -11.38
C PRO A 169 -1.09 11.00 -12.70
N THR A 170 0.17 11.37 -12.64
CA THR A 170 1.00 11.73 -13.80
C THR A 170 1.76 10.53 -14.38
N ARG A 171 2.12 9.54 -13.55
CA ARG A 171 2.86 8.33 -13.96
C ARG A 171 2.19 7.03 -13.44
N PRO A 172 0.92 6.78 -13.80
CA PRO A 172 0.15 5.65 -13.28
C PRO A 172 0.51 4.31 -13.92
N LEU A 173 1.25 4.29 -15.04
CA LEU A 173 1.50 3.07 -15.81
C LEU A 173 2.32 2.06 -15.01
N ALA A 174 3.33 2.53 -14.28
CA ALA A 174 4.13 1.70 -13.38
C ALA A 174 3.29 1.07 -12.27
N ALA A 175 2.34 1.82 -11.69
CA ALA A 175 1.46 1.32 -10.64
C ALA A 175 0.54 0.18 -11.11
N VAL A 176 -0.04 0.31 -12.32
CA VAL A 176 -0.88 -0.76 -12.89
C VAL A 176 -0.03 -1.97 -13.29
N THR A 177 1.19 -1.75 -13.78
CA THR A 177 2.13 -2.84 -14.10
C THR A 177 2.61 -3.55 -12.83
N LEU A 178 2.85 -2.81 -11.73
CA LEU A 178 3.10 -3.41 -10.42
C LEU A 178 1.91 -4.25 -9.93
N ALA A 179 0.67 -3.79 -10.17
CA ALA A 179 -0.51 -4.57 -9.84
C ALA A 179 -0.56 -5.92 -10.59
N GLU A 180 -0.04 -5.98 -11.83
CA GLU A 180 0.11 -7.25 -12.55
C GLU A 180 1.18 -8.16 -11.92
N VAL A 181 2.24 -7.59 -11.36
CA VAL A 181 3.22 -8.33 -10.54
C VAL A 181 2.54 -8.88 -9.30
N LEU A 182 1.81 -8.05 -8.55
CA LEU A 182 1.10 -8.46 -7.33
C LEU A 182 0.08 -9.58 -7.60
N ALA A 183 -0.66 -9.49 -8.72
CA ALA A 183 -1.66 -10.49 -9.12
C ALA A 183 -1.04 -11.87 -9.44
N THR A 184 0.26 -11.94 -9.67
CA THR A 184 1.00 -13.16 -10.02
C THR A 184 2.01 -13.59 -8.95
N SER A 185 1.93 -13.00 -7.74
CA SER A 185 2.88 -13.21 -6.64
C SER A 185 2.27 -13.90 -5.43
N ASP A 186 1.21 -14.68 -5.62
CA ASP A 186 0.47 -15.36 -4.55
C ASP A 186 -0.12 -14.41 -3.48
N LEU A 187 -0.12 -13.10 -3.74
CA LEU A 187 -0.72 -12.12 -2.84
C LEU A 187 -2.25 -12.31 -2.83
N PRO A 188 -2.87 -12.51 -1.65
CA PRO A 188 -4.31 -12.72 -1.59
C PRO A 188 -5.10 -11.53 -2.13
N ALA A 189 -6.19 -11.83 -2.83
CA ALA A 189 -7.07 -10.83 -3.42
C ALA A 189 -7.56 -9.83 -2.35
N GLY A 190 -7.47 -8.53 -2.65
CA GLY A 190 -7.89 -7.45 -1.76
C GLY A 190 -6.83 -6.96 -0.78
N VAL A 191 -5.71 -7.66 -0.57
CA VAL A 191 -4.61 -7.18 0.30
C VAL A 191 -4.06 -5.85 -0.21
N VAL A 192 -3.87 -5.73 -1.53
CA VAL A 192 -3.54 -4.46 -2.18
C VAL A 192 -4.58 -4.18 -3.26
N ASN A 193 -5.07 -2.94 -3.29
CA ASN A 193 -5.93 -2.41 -4.33
C ASN A 193 -5.29 -1.13 -4.87
N VAL A 194 -5.24 -0.96 -6.18
CA VAL A 194 -4.59 0.19 -6.82
C VAL A 194 -5.61 0.92 -7.69
N LEU A 195 -5.79 2.19 -7.38
CA LEU A 195 -6.67 3.09 -8.10
C LEU A 195 -5.86 4.18 -8.79
N THR A 196 -6.24 4.48 -10.02
CA THR A 196 -5.66 5.55 -10.84
C THR A 196 -6.66 6.69 -11.00
N GLY A 197 -6.21 7.93 -11.02
CA GLY A 197 -7.08 9.09 -11.17
C GLY A 197 -6.53 10.33 -10.49
N ARG A 198 -7.41 11.29 -10.21
CA ARG A 198 -7.04 12.57 -9.60
C ARG A 198 -7.14 12.48 -8.08
N ILE A 199 -6.04 12.75 -7.38
CA ILE A 199 -5.96 12.64 -5.93
C ILE A 199 -6.97 13.58 -5.26
N ALA A 200 -7.13 14.81 -5.72
CA ALA A 200 -8.07 15.78 -5.17
C ALA A 200 -9.54 15.31 -5.26
N GLU A 201 -9.88 14.44 -6.22
CA GLU A 201 -11.22 13.87 -6.34
C GLU A 201 -11.42 12.61 -5.49
N THR A 202 -10.38 11.79 -5.33
CA THR A 202 -10.48 10.46 -4.71
C THR A 202 -10.06 10.43 -3.24
N ALA A 203 -9.04 11.18 -2.84
CA ALA A 203 -8.53 11.18 -1.47
C ALA A 203 -9.56 11.63 -0.42
N PRO A 204 -10.44 12.62 -0.65
CA PRO A 204 -11.47 12.98 0.31
C PRO A 204 -12.45 11.85 0.62
N TRP A 205 -12.81 11.02 -0.38
CA TRP A 205 -13.65 9.85 -0.16
C TRP A 205 -12.94 8.76 0.63
N LEU A 206 -11.64 8.57 0.41
CA LEU A 206 -10.81 7.63 1.16
C LEU A 206 -10.68 8.09 2.62
N ALA A 207 -10.45 9.38 2.84
CA ALA A 207 -10.31 9.96 4.17
C ALA A 207 -11.60 9.91 4.99
N SER A 208 -12.77 10.08 4.36
CA SER A 208 -14.06 10.05 5.04
C SER A 208 -14.69 8.65 5.16
N HIS A 209 -14.12 7.61 4.51
CA HIS A 209 -14.69 6.27 4.51
C HIS A 209 -14.54 5.60 5.88
N LEU A 210 -15.65 5.13 6.48
CA LEU A 210 -15.63 4.57 7.83
C LEU A 210 -14.83 3.27 7.96
N ASP A 211 -14.77 2.45 6.91
CA ASP A 211 -14.00 1.21 6.87
C ASP A 211 -12.51 1.40 6.50
N VAL A 212 -12.02 2.63 6.47
CA VAL A 212 -10.60 2.95 6.40
C VAL A 212 -10.14 3.33 7.80
N ASP A 213 -9.11 2.65 8.31
CA ASP A 213 -8.64 2.77 9.70
C ASP A 213 -7.43 3.72 9.82
N ALA A 214 -6.70 3.89 8.73
CA ALA A 214 -5.52 4.77 8.71
C ALA A 214 -5.28 5.36 7.32
N LEU A 215 -4.50 6.45 7.27
CA LEU A 215 -4.11 7.13 6.03
C LEU A 215 -2.60 7.37 5.98
N ASP A 216 -1.99 7.04 4.86
CA ASP A 216 -0.67 7.53 4.45
C ASP A 216 -0.86 8.64 3.41
N LEU A 217 -0.61 9.88 3.80
CA LEU A 217 -0.77 11.06 2.95
C LEU A 217 0.54 11.49 2.28
N THR A 218 1.54 10.62 2.23
CA THR A 218 2.90 10.94 1.73
C THR A 218 2.89 11.60 0.36
N GLY A 219 1.98 11.23 -0.53
CA GLY A 219 1.89 11.77 -1.89
C GLY A 219 1.00 13.01 -2.03
N VAL A 220 0.45 13.54 -0.95
CA VAL A 220 -0.35 14.77 -1.00
C VAL A 220 0.59 15.98 -1.02
N ALA A 221 0.66 16.64 -2.17
CA ALA A 221 1.52 17.81 -2.35
C ALA A 221 0.89 19.14 -1.88
N ASP A 222 -0.44 19.21 -1.86
CA ASP A 222 -1.18 20.40 -1.44
C ASP A 222 -1.36 20.41 0.09
N PRO A 223 -0.79 21.38 0.81
CA PRO A 223 -0.94 21.48 2.26
C PRO A 223 -2.40 21.69 2.71
N GLN A 224 -3.20 22.44 1.91
CA GLN A 224 -4.61 22.67 2.23
C GLN A 224 -5.40 21.35 2.14
N LEU A 225 -5.19 20.57 1.09
CA LEU A 225 -5.79 19.25 0.96
C LEU A 225 -5.36 18.32 2.11
N THR A 226 -4.09 18.38 2.54
CA THR A 226 -3.62 17.60 3.71
C THR A 226 -4.45 17.91 4.96
N VAL A 227 -4.69 19.17 5.26
CA VAL A 227 -5.52 19.60 6.41
C VAL A 227 -6.96 19.09 6.28
N GLU A 228 -7.56 19.21 5.10
CA GLU A 228 -8.93 18.73 4.84
C GLU A 228 -9.06 17.21 5.03
N LEU A 229 -8.07 16.45 4.57
CA LEU A 229 -8.03 15.00 4.73
C LEU A 229 -7.86 14.60 6.21
N GLU A 230 -7.03 15.32 6.97
CA GLU A 230 -6.88 15.09 8.41
C GLU A 230 -8.16 15.40 9.19
N GLN A 231 -8.84 16.50 8.86
CA GLN A 231 -10.13 16.83 9.46
C GLN A 231 -11.17 15.74 9.17
N SER A 232 -11.23 15.23 7.94
CA SER A 232 -12.09 14.11 7.57
C SER A 232 -11.73 12.82 8.32
N ALA A 233 -10.43 12.55 8.50
CA ALA A 233 -9.91 11.39 9.21
C ALA A 233 -10.26 11.39 10.70
N ALA A 234 -10.37 12.57 11.31
CA ALA A 234 -10.73 12.71 12.72
C ALA A 234 -12.12 12.17 13.05
N GLY A 235 -13.04 12.10 12.07
CA GLY A 235 -14.41 11.66 12.25
C GLY A 235 -14.55 10.22 12.79
N ASN A 236 -13.58 9.35 12.56
CA ASN A 236 -13.50 7.99 13.13
C ASN A 236 -12.09 7.64 13.64
N LEU A 237 -11.33 8.64 14.06
CA LEU A 237 -10.05 8.51 14.76
C LEU A 237 -8.98 7.75 13.95
N LYS A 238 -8.94 7.94 12.64
CA LYS A 238 -7.91 7.32 11.80
C LYS A 238 -6.50 7.75 12.21
N ARG A 239 -5.57 6.81 12.13
CA ARG A 239 -4.15 7.16 12.16
C ARG A 239 -3.75 7.85 10.88
N VAL A 240 -2.98 8.92 10.97
CA VAL A 240 -2.54 9.67 9.79
C VAL A 240 -1.03 9.82 9.79
N LEU A 241 -0.40 9.35 8.71
CA LEU A 241 0.99 9.67 8.40
C LEU A 241 1.00 10.86 7.43
N ARG A 242 1.51 11.98 7.91
CA ARG A 242 1.63 13.23 7.14
C ARG A 242 2.72 13.15 6.07
N PRO A 243 2.62 13.95 5.00
CA PRO A 243 3.74 14.16 4.09
C PRO A 243 4.99 14.60 4.85
N ALA A 244 6.15 14.19 4.36
CA ALA A 244 7.41 14.67 4.92
C ALA A 244 7.60 16.15 4.63
N VAL A 245 8.26 16.86 5.54
CA VAL A 245 8.70 18.22 5.30
C VAL A 245 10.02 18.18 4.52
N GLY A 246 10.07 18.81 3.36
CA GLY A 246 11.24 18.80 2.48
C GLY A 246 11.32 17.61 1.54
N SER A 247 12.48 17.43 0.91
CA SER A 247 12.73 16.32 -0.03
C SER A 247 12.96 15.02 0.71
N VAL A 248 12.42 13.92 0.17
CA VAL A 248 12.65 12.55 0.66
C VAL A 248 13.69 11.89 -0.22
N ASP A 249 14.75 11.37 0.37
CA ASP A 249 15.67 10.47 -0.33
C ASP A 249 15.04 9.06 -0.33
N TRP A 250 14.44 8.70 -1.46
CA TRP A 250 13.80 7.41 -1.62
C TRP A 250 14.78 6.24 -1.78
N LEU A 251 16.05 6.50 -2.07
CA LEU A 251 17.08 5.46 -2.18
C LEU A 251 17.69 5.11 -0.82
N ALA A 252 17.53 5.96 0.19
CA ALA A 252 18.02 5.71 1.54
C ALA A 252 17.32 4.51 2.20
N ASP A 253 17.90 4.03 3.31
CA ASP A 253 17.27 3.01 4.17
C ASP A 253 15.86 3.46 4.58
N PRO A 254 14.83 2.64 4.33
CA PRO A 254 13.44 3.02 4.60
C PRO A 254 13.13 3.17 6.09
N GLY A 255 13.92 2.56 6.96
CA GLY A 255 13.64 2.47 8.38
C GLY A 255 12.29 1.79 8.69
N THR A 256 11.94 1.72 9.96
CA THR A 256 10.76 0.98 10.43
C THR A 256 9.53 1.86 10.68
N ARG A 257 9.68 3.19 10.62
CA ARG A 257 8.63 4.14 11.00
C ARG A 257 7.31 3.90 10.26
N ARG A 258 7.34 3.63 8.94
CA ARG A 258 6.12 3.41 8.17
C ARG A 258 5.38 2.14 8.58
N MET A 259 6.11 1.08 8.94
CA MET A 259 5.50 -0.16 9.45
C MET A 259 4.84 0.08 10.80
N THR A 260 5.53 0.76 11.72
CA THR A 260 5.05 0.98 13.09
C THR A 260 3.94 2.01 13.19
N THR A 261 3.85 2.95 12.26
CA THR A 261 2.76 3.94 12.21
C THR A 261 1.38 3.28 12.10
N PHE A 262 1.29 2.14 11.40
CA PHE A 262 0.02 1.45 11.14
C PHE A 262 -0.12 0.17 11.98
N LEU A 263 0.45 0.18 13.20
CA LEU A 263 0.31 -0.88 14.18
C LEU A 263 -0.37 -0.37 15.45
N GLU A 264 -1.24 -1.20 16.02
CA GLU A 264 -1.78 -1.05 17.35
C GLU A 264 -0.94 -1.88 18.32
N THR A 265 -0.92 -1.51 19.61
CA THR A 265 -0.30 -2.32 20.66
C THR A 265 -1.39 -2.99 21.47
N LYS A 266 -1.46 -4.31 21.39
CA LYS A 266 -2.33 -5.11 22.25
C LYS A 266 -1.55 -5.60 23.46
N THR A 267 -2.05 -5.30 24.66
CA THR A 267 -1.46 -5.76 25.91
C THR A 267 -2.38 -6.76 26.59
N VAL A 268 -1.84 -7.94 26.91
CA VAL A 268 -2.56 -9.03 27.57
C VAL A 268 -1.96 -9.27 28.94
N TRP A 269 -2.84 -9.46 29.92
CA TRP A 269 -2.49 -9.82 31.31
C TRP A 269 -2.88 -11.27 31.57
N HIS A 270 -1.91 -12.12 31.83
CA HIS A 270 -2.13 -13.51 32.22
C HIS A 270 -1.76 -13.71 33.67
N PRO A 271 -2.67 -14.18 34.53
CA PRO A 271 -2.29 -14.53 35.91
C PRO A 271 -1.27 -15.67 35.88
N LYS A 272 -0.21 -15.54 36.67
CA LYS A 272 0.69 -16.65 36.95
C LYS A 272 -0.05 -17.54 37.94
N GLY A 273 -0.20 -18.83 37.64
CA GLY A 273 -0.70 -19.80 38.59
C GLY A 273 0.14 -19.78 39.86
N SER A 274 -0.52 -19.88 41.00
CA SER A 274 0.13 -20.03 42.30
C SER A 274 0.84 -21.38 42.38
#